data_aab10078d6f6a664b3ed5bc41aa6fcf7
#
_entry.id   aab10078d6f6a664b3ed5bc41aa6fcf7
#
_cell.length_a   1.000
_cell.length_b   1.000
_cell.length_c   1.000
_cell.angle_alpha   90.00
_cell.angle_beta   90.00
_cell.angle_gamma   90.00
#
_symmetry.space_group_name_H-M   'P 1'
#
loop_
_entity.id
_entity.type
_entity.pdbx_description
1 polymer ?
#
loop_
_entity_poly.entity_id
_entity_poly.type
_entity_poly.pdbx_seq_one_letter_code
_entity_poly.pdbx_strand_id
1 'polypeptide(L)'
;MPTKDDLTYPVSLTPPDISAYRAGNIGVEYVHQFDSGKPGPHVMISAVVHGNELCGAIAVDHLLKNEARPLHGKLTMAFMNVAAYKSFDAENPSASRYVDEDFNRLWTQEVLKGNRDSVELRRAREVKPVLDTVDLLLDIHSMQTATMPLMMAGPLDKGRKFAKQMGIPEIVVMDFGHKAGRRMREYEGFSDPDSPKNALLIECGQNWEKSSSELAITAAWRFLWILGMISEETAATHLRVQPPTQQRFVEVSGPYTIKTEEFSFVEPYVGLEEISAAGTVIGYDGNQAVKTPYDNCVLIMPSLRQLPGDSALRFGKYI
;
A
#
# COMPACT_ATOMS: atom_id res chain seq x y z
N MET A 1 -0.06 -27.68 -13.36
CA MET A 1 0.02 -26.71 -12.25
C MET A 1 -0.02 -25.33 -12.87
N PRO A 2 -0.80 -24.38 -12.36
CA PRO A 2 -0.80 -23.03 -12.90
C PRO A 2 0.59 -22.43 -12.76
N THR A 3 1.11 -21.94 -13.87
CA THR A 3 2.42 -21.26 -13.95
C THR A 3 2.27 -19.77 -13.69
N LYS A 4 3.37 -19.03 -13.50
CA LYS A 4 3.36 -17.56 -13.39
C LYS A 4 2.65 -16.87 -14.57
N ASP A 5 2.64 -17.50 -15.73
CA ASP A 5 2.04 -16.99 -16.97
C ASP A 5 0.51 -17.13 -17.00
N ASP A 6 -0.05 -17.95 -16.11
CA ASP A 6 -1.50 -18.15 -16.00
C ASP A 6 -2.22 -16.99 -15.29
N LEU A 7 -1.49 -16.07 -14.67
CA LEU A 7 -2.01 -14.88 -13.99
C LEU A 7 -1.56 -13.59 -14.69
N THR A 8 -1.81 -13.49 -15.99
CA THR A 8 -1.62 -12.25 -16.76
C THR A 8 -2.88 -11.38 -16.69
N TYR A 9 -2.70 -10.12 -16.29
CA TYR A 9 -3.78 -9.15 -16.20
C TYR A 9 -3.59 -8.07 -17.27
N PRO A 10 -4.64 -7.71 -18.04
CA PRO A 10 -4.56 -6.64 -19.02
C PRO A 10 -4.36 -5.29 -18.35
N VAL A 11 -3.53 -4.44 -18.95
CA VAL A 11 -3.35 -3.07 -18.49
C VAL A 11 -4.54 -2.22 -19.00
N SER A 12 -5.52 -1.96 -18.14
CA SER A 12 -6.72 -1.16 -18.47
C SER A 12 -6.62 0.30 -18.00
N LEU A 13 -5.54 0.65 -17.30
CA LEU A 13 -5.25 2.01 -16.84
C LEU A 13 -4.22 2.69 -17.72
N THR A 14 -4.41 3.98 -17.95
CA THR A 14 -3.42 4.83 -18.59
C THR A 14 -2.68 5.61 -17.49
N PRO A 15 -1.34 5.49 -17.37
CA PRO A 15 -0.58 6.28 -16.42
C PRO A 15 -0.71 7.77 -16.73
N PRO A 16 -1.04 8.64 -15.76
CA PRO A 16 -1.04 10.08 -15.99
C PRO A 16 0.38 10.61 -16.22
N ASP A 17 0.50 11.60 -17.09
CA ASP A 17 1.73 12.38 -17.19
C ASP A 17 1.86 13.28 -15.94
N ILE A 18 2.82 12.94 -15.09
CA ILE A 18 3.12 13.67 -13.86
C ILE A 18 4.23 14.72 -14.01
N SER A 19 4.72 14.97 -15.24
CA SER A 19 5.85 15.88 -15.50
C SER A 19 5.59 17.31 -15.02
N ALA A 20 4.35 17.77 -15.11
CA ALA A 20 3.93 19.10 -14.62
C ALA A 20 4.14 19.28 -13.09
N TYR A 21 4.21 18.20 -12.34
CA TYR A 21 4.39 18.21 -10.88
C TYR A 21 5.84 18.13 -10.44
N ARG A 22 6.78 18.06 -11.40
CA ARG A 22 8.20 17.82 -11.10
C ARG A 22 8.79 18.86 -10.14
N ALA A 23 8.51 20.13 -10.32
CA ALA A 23 9.11 21.17 -9.49
C ALA A 23 8.80 21.01 -7.99
N GLY A 24 7.66 20.41 -7.64
CA GLY A 24 7.15 20.48 -6.28
C GLY A 24 6.93 21.92 -5.84
N ASN A 25 6.77 22.15 -4.54
CA ASN A 25 6.68 23.52 -4.00
C ASN A 25 7.38 23.71 -2.65
N ILE A 26 8.13 22.70 -2.19
CA ILE A 26 8.88 22.72 -0.92
C ILE A 26 10.35 22.32 -1.09
N GLY A 27 10.89 22.41 -2.31
CA GLY A 27 12.27 22.05 -2.61
C GLY A 27 12.54 20.53 -2.76
N VAL A 28 11.49 19.72 -2.78
CA VAL A 28 11.56 18.26 -3.05
C VAL A 28 10.75 18.00 -4.32
N GLU A 29 11.39 17.43 -5.34
CA GLU A 29 10.72 17.10 -6.61
C GLU A 29 9.50 16.20 -6.37
N TYR A 30 8.40 16.44 -7.11
CA TYR A 30 7.15 15.67 -7.07
C TYR A 30 6.46 15.63 -5.70
N VAL A 31 6.79 16.56 -4.81
CA VAL A 31 6.14 16.72 -3.51
C VAL A 31 5.50 18.11 -3.44
N HIS A 32 4.19 18.12 -3.23
CA HIS A 32 3.40 19.36 -3.10
C HIS A 32 2.81 19.45 -1.70
N GLN A 33 3.05 20.55 -1.01
CA GLN A 33 2.54 20.81 0.33
C GLN A 33 1.72 22.10 0.33
N PHE A 34 0.55 22.04 0.93
CA PHE A 34 -0.35 23.16 1.08
C PHE A 34 -0.64 23.40 2.57
N ASP A 35 -0.37 24.61 3.03
CA ASP A 35 -0.62 25.02 4.42
C ASP A 35 -1.85 25.91 4.45
N SER A 36 -2.83 25.60 5.27
CA SER A 36 -4.04 26.40 5.44
C SER A 36 -3.83 27.69 6.24
N GLY A 37 -2.68 27.82 6.91
CA GLY A 37 -2.41 28.89 7.87
C GLY A 37 -3.15 28.74 9.20
N LYS A 38 -3.92 27.67 9.39
CA LYS A 38 -4.68 27.38 10.63
C LYS A 38 -4.09 26.16 11.33
N PRO A 39 -4.14 26.10 12.67
CA PRO A 39 -3.71 24.92 13.42
C PRO A 39 -4.44 23.65 12.98
N GLY A 40 -3.73 22.54 12.93
CA GLY A 40 -4.28 21.23 12.55
C GLY A 40 -3.16 20.22 12.25
N PRO A 41 -3.51 18.96 11.94
CA PRO A 41 -2.54 17.93 11.63
C PRO A 41 -1.82 18.18 10.30
N HIS A 42 -0.62 17.63 10.18
CA HIS A 42 0.03 17.48 8.89
C HIS A 42 -0.36 16.12 8.29
N VAL A 43 -1.17 16.17 7.25
CA VAL A 43 -1.70 15.00 6.53
C VAL A 43 -0.89 14.79 5.25
N MET A 44 -0.54 13.54 4.96
CA MET A 44 0.13 13.19 3.71
C MET A 44 -0.64 12.10 2.97
N ILE A 45 -0.77 12.25 1.66
CA ILE A 45 -1.20 11.22 0.73
C ILE A 45 0.00 10.90 -0.18
N SER A 46 0.47 9.67 -0.13
CA SER A 46 1.58 9.16 -0.95
C SER A 46 1.11 8.16 -1.98
N ALA A 47 1.78 8.13 -3.11
CA ALA A 47 1.50 7.21 -4.20
C ALA A 47 2.78 6.83 -4.93
N VAL A 48 2.69 5.79 -5.75
CA VAL A 48 3.80 5.33 -6.61
C VAL A 48 5.03 4.91 -5.79
N VAL A 49 4.83 4.32 -4.64
CA VAL A 49 5.90 3.64 -3.90
C VAL A 49 6.47 2.51 -4.75
N HIS A 50 5.60 1.83 -5.51
CA HIS A 50 5.99 0.96 -6.61
C HIS A 50 5.54 1.58 -7.93
N GLY A 51 6.44 1.62 -8.90
CA GLY A 51 6.22 2.36 -10.15
C GLY A 51 5.11 1.80 -11.05
N ASN A 52 4.76 0.53 -10.88
CA ASN A 52 3.70 -0.15 -11.64
C ASN A 52 2.31 -0.07 -11.00
N GLU A 53 2.16 0.59 -9.87
CA GLU A 53 0.89 0.75 -9.15
C GLU A 53 0.21 2.07 -9.56
N LEU A 54 -0.40 2.07 -10.75
CA LEU A 54 -0.86 3.29 -11.43
C LEU A 54 -2.01 4.00 -10.72
N CYS A 55 -2.83 3.27 -9.97
CA CYS A 55 -4.03 3.81 -9.33
C CYS A 55 -3.71 4.97 -8.37
N GLY A 56 -2.60 4.88 -7.64
CA GLY A 56 -2.15 5.94 -6.74
C GLY A 56 -1.72 7.19 -7.48
N ALA A 57 -1.01 7.06 -8.63
CA ALA A 57 -0.66 8.19 -9.47
C ALA A 57 -1.91 8.91 -9.98
N ILE A 58 -2.93 8.16 -10.41
CA ILE A 58 -4.22 8.69 -10.85
C ILE A 58 -4.93 9.44 -9.72
N ALA A 59 -4.91 8.90 -8.50
CA ALA A 59 -5.55 9.54 -7.35
C ALA A 59 -4.88 10.85 -6.94
N VAL A 60 -3.54 10.88 -6.89
CA VAL A 60 -2.79 12.12 -6.56
C VAL A 60 -2.91 13.15 -7.67
N ASP A 61 -2.83 12.75 -8.95
CA ASP A 61 -3.09 13.64 -10.09
C ASP A 61 -4.50 14.25 -10.03
N HIS A 62 -5.50 13.41 -9.69
CA HIS A 62 -6.88 13.85 -9.51
C HIS A 62 -7.04 14.88 -8.38
N LEU A 63 -6.38 14.67 -7.22
CA LEU A 63 -6.38 15.64 -6.12
C LEU A 63 -5.74 16.98 -6.54
N LEU A 64 -4.59 16.92 -7.23
CA LEU A 64 -3.87 18.13 -7.67
C LEU A 64 -4.67 18.92 -8.72
N LYS A 65 -5.25 18.23 -9.71
CA LYS A 65 -6.09 18.85 -10.76
C LYS A 65 -7.37 19.48 -10.24
N ASN A 66 -7.96 18.90 -9.18
CA ASN A 66 -9.16 19.42 -8.53
C ASN A 66 -8.82 20.33 -7.34
N GLU A 67 -7.57 20.80 -7.28
CA GLU A 67 -7.12 21.79 -6.31
C GLU A 67 -7.48 21.47 -4.86
N ALA A 68 -7.34 20.21 -4.44
CA ALA A 68 -7.55 19.81 -3.05
C ALA A 68 -6.68 20.67 -2.11
N ARG A 69 -7.32 21.43 -1.22
CA ARG A 69 -6.65 22.34 -0.27
C ARG A 69 -7.18 22.12 1.13
N PRO A 70 -6.31 22.14 2.15
CA PRO A 70 -6.72 21.88 3.52
C PRO A 70 -7.49 23.08 4.11
N LEU A 71 -8.57 22.82 4.81
CA LEU A 71 -9.33 23.80 5.61
C LEU A 71 -8.59 24.19 6.90
N HIS A 72 -7.75 23.29 7.43
CA HIS A 72 -6.88 23.46 8.60
C HIS A 72 -5.66 22.55 8.47
N GLY A 73 -4.58 22.83 9.23
CA GLY A 73 -3.33 22.05 9.16
C GLY A 73 -2.64 22.11 7.81
N LYS A 74 -1.94 21.05 7.45
CA LYS A 74 -1.16 20.92 6.22
C LYS A 74 -1.54 19.67 5.45
N LEU A 75 -1.55 19.78 4.12
CA LEU A 75 -1.72 18.64 3.20
C LEU A 75 -0.49 18.50 2.32
N THR A 76 0.15 17.34 2.37
CA THR A 76 1.20 16.95 1.44
C THR A 76 0.68 15.87 0.48
N MET A 77 0.92 16.04 -0.80
CA MET A 77 0.67 15.08 -1.86
C MET A 77 2.01 14.74 -2.53
N ALA A 78 2.36 13.44 -2.61
CA ALA A 78 3.68 13.02 -3.08
C ALA A 78 3.62 11.82 -4.01
N PHE A 79 4.38 11.93 -5.12
CA PHE A 79 4.77 10.78 -5.95
C PHE A 79 6.14 10.31 -5.46
N MET A 80 6.21 9.08 -4.95
CA MET A 80 7.38 8.60 -4.22
C MET A 80 8.49 8.11 -5.15
N ASN A 81 8.37 6.93 -5.74
CA ASN A 81 9.38 6.30 -6.60
C ASN A 81 9.16 6.68 -8.08
N VAL A 82 9.38 7.95 -8.38
CA VAL A 82 9.15 8.49 -9.74
C VAL A 82 10.06 7.85 -10.79
N ALA A 83 11.27 7.43 -10.40
CA ALA A 83 12.19 6.75 -11.33
C ALA A 83 11.59 5.43 -11.83
N ALA A 84 11.07 4.62 -10.92
CA ALA A 84 10.36 3.38 -11.28
C ALA A 84 9.07 3.66 -12.07
N TYR A 85 8.28 4.66 -11.67
CA TYR A 85 7.07 5.02 -12.40
C TYR A 85 7.34 5.41 -13.85
N LYS A 86 8.39 6.18 -14.11
CA LYS A 86 8.78 6.61 -15.46
C LYS A 86 9.27 5.46 -16.35
N SER A 87 9.66 4.34 -15.77
CA SER A 87 10.05 3.14 -16.52
C SER A 87 8.86 2.22 -16.82
N PHE A 88 7.63 2.64 -16.49
CA PHE A 88 6.45 1.81 -16.75
C PHE A 88 6.27 1.55 -18.25
N ASP A 89 6.16 0.26 -18.57
CA ASP A 89 5.90 -0.25 -19.90
C ASP A 89 4.71 -1.21 -19.85
N ALA A 90 3.68 -0.92 -20.63
CA ALA A 90 2.46 -1.73 -20.66
C ALA A 90 2.69 -3.15 -21.22
N GLU A 91 3.73 -3.34 -22.01
CA GLU A 91 4.12 -4.67 -22.54
C GLU A 91 4.86 -5.51 -21.48
N ASN A 92 5.50 -4.86 -20.48
CA ASN A 92 6.15 -5.52 -19.36
C ASN A 92 5.87 -4.80 -18.03
N PRO A 93 4.61 -4.73 -17.61
CA PRO A 93 4.18 -3.80 -16.55
C PRO A 93 4.73 -4.15 -15.17
N SER A 94 5.12 -5.40 -14.91
CA SER A 94 5.70 -5.81 -13.63
C SER A 94 7.15 -5.36 -13.44
N ALA A 95 7.88 -5.06 -14.53
CA ALA A 95 9.29 -4.70 -14.48
C ALA A 95 9.54 -3.35 -13.79
N SER A 96 8.57 -2.45 -13.83
CA SER A 96 8.67 -1.11 -13.26
C SER A 96 8.29 -1.01 -11.78
N ARG A 97 8.21 -2.14 -11.06
CA ARG A 97 7.90 -2.13 -9.63
C ARG A 97 8.92 -1.28 -8.84
N TYR A 98 10.20 -1.44 -9.11
CA TYR A 98 11.30 -0.64 -8.55
C TYR A 98 12.49 -0.65 -9.53
N VAL A 99 13.47 0.21 -9.31
CA VAL A 99 14.68 0.28 -10.12
C VAL A 99 15.76 -0.65 -9.55
N ASP A 100 16.21 -0.40 -8.33
CA ASP A 100 17.29 -1.17 -7.68
C ASP A 100 16.73 -2.09 -6.57
N GLU A 101 15.81 -1.60 -5.73
CA GLU A 101 15.29 -2.32 -4.57
C GLU A 101 13.87 -1.87 -4.17
N ASP A 102 13.17 -2.71 -3.41
CA ASP A 102 11.80 -2.39 -2.98
C ASP A 102 11.79 -1.19 -2.00
N PHE A 103 11.25 -0.06 -2.47
CA PHE A 103 11.13 1.19 -1.72
C PHE A 103 10.43 1.01 -0.37
N ASN A 104 9.53 0.04 -0.29
CA ASN A 104 8.77 -0.26 0.93
C ASN A 104 9.46 -1.29 1.84
N ARG A 105 10.82 -1.37 1.78
CA ARG A 105 11.68 -2.13 2.70
C ARG A 105 12.76 -1.27 3.36
N LEU A 106 12.76 0.04 3.10
CA LEU A 106 13.86 0.96 3.43
C LEU A 106 13.65 1.74 4.72
N TRP A 107 12.45 1.72 5.30
CA TRP A 107 11.99 2.69 6.28
C TRP A 107 12.39 2.33 7.73
N THR A 108 13.70 2.14 7.93
CA THR A 108 14.31 2.10 9.26
C THR A 108 15.42 3.16 9.37
N GLN A 109 15.67 3.67 10.56
CA GLN A 109 16.75 4.63 10.79
C GLN A 109 18.12 4.07 10.39
N GLU A 110 18.36 2.78 10.64
CA GLU A 110 19.60 2.11 10.25
C GLU A 110 19.82 2.15 8.73
N VAL A 111 18.82 1.77 7.95
CA VAL A 111 18.89 1.76 6.47
C VAL A 111 19.02 3.19 5.93
N LEU A 112 18.18 4.12 6.41
CA LEU A 112 18.14 5.49 5.92
C LEU A 112 19.43 6.28 6.23
N LYS A 113 20.09 6.01 7.38
CA LYS A 113 21.36 6.64 7.77
C LYS A 113 22.59 5.86 7.33
N GLY A 114 22.42 4.63 6.85
CA GLY A 114 23.52 3.76 6.42
C GLY A 114 24.24 4.26 5.17
N ASN A 115 25.35 3.59 4.84
CA ASN A 115 26.20 3.97 3.70
C ASN A 115 25.79 3.30 2.37
N ARG A 116 24.77 2.44 2.38
CA ARG A 116 24.26 1.80 1.19
C ARG A 116 23.64 2.85 0.25
N ASP A 117 23.71 2.64 -1.05
CA ASP A 117 23.18 3.54 -2.06
C ASP A 117 22.32 2.76 -3.07
N SER A 118 21.18 3.35 -3.45
CA SER A 118 20.29 2.91 -4.50
C SER A 118 19.42 4.08 -4.96
N VAL A 119 18.75 3.94 -6.09
CA VAL A 119 17.79 4.93 -6.59
C VAL A 119 16.70 5.18 -5.55
N GLU A 120 16.13 4.11 -5.01
CA GLU A 120 15.07 4.17 -4.01
C GLU A 120 15.55 4.77 -2.70
N LEU A 121 16.74 4.41 -2.24
CA LEU A 121 17.28 4.90 -0.98
C LEU A 121 17.65 6.39 -1.02
N ARG A 122 18.21 6.86 -2.16
CA ARG A 122 18.40 8.31 -2.38
C ARG A 122 17.07 9.06 -2.29
N ARG A 123 16.03 8.53 -2.96
CA ARG A 123 14.71 9.14 -2.94
C ARG A 123 14.06 9.10 -1.55
N ALA A 124 14.18 8.00 -0.83
CA ALA A 124 13.68 7.88 0.54
C ALA A 124 14.34 8.91 1.47
N ARG A 125 15.65 9.11 1.36
CA ARG A 125 16.38 10.14 2.11
C ARG A 125 15.97 11.57 1.77
N GLU A 126 15.66 11.83 0.50
CA GLU A 126 15.18 13.14 0.04
C GLU A 126 13.80 13.48 0.62
N VAL A 127 12.88 12.50 0.66
CA VAL A 127 11.51 12.69 1.17
C VAL A 127 11.41 12.59 2.69
N LYS A 128 12.36 11.89 3.34
CA LYS A 128 12.36 11.66 4.79
C LYS A 128 12.11 12.92 5.63
N PRO A 129 12.76 14.09 5.38
CA PRO A 129 12.51 15.30 6.17
C PRO A 129 11.05 15.76 6.14
N VAL A 130 10.35 15.53 5.04
CA VAL A 130 8.92 15.81 4.92
C VAL A 130 8.11 14.82 5.74
N LEU A 131 8.39 13.52 5.58
CA LEU A 131 7.70 12.44 6.30
C LEU A 131 7.87 12.55 7.83
N ASP A 132 9.03 13.02 8.30
CA ASP A 132 9.28 13.26 9.73
C ASP A 132 8.27 14.22 10.37
N THR A 133 7.71 15.15 9.58
CA THR A 133 6.73 16.15 10.03
C THR A 133 5.27 15.70 9.88
N VAL A 134 5.01 14.58 9.20
CA VAL A 134 3.65 14.07 8.95
C VAL A 134 3.06 13.45 10.21
N ASP A 135 1.82 13.79 10.52
CA ASP A 135 1.04 13.20 11.62
C ASP A 135 0.21 12.00 11.14
N LEU A 136 -0.44 12.15 9.97
CA LEU A 136 -1.37 11.15 9.43
C LEU A 136 -1.04 10.87 7.96
N LEU A 137 -0.81 9.59 7.64
CA LEU A 137 -0.42 9.14 6.30
C LEU A 137 -1.47 8.19 5.71
N LEU A 138 -1.83 8.42 4.46
CA LEU A 138 -2.44 7.43 3.58
C LEU A 138 -1.46 7.07 2.46
N ASP A 139 -1.01 5.83 2.43
CA ASP A 139 -0.13 5.29 1.39
C ASP A 139 -0.95 4.45 0.42
N ILE A 140 -1.02 4.88 -0.86
CA ILE A 140 -1.90 4.27 -1.86
C ILE A 140 -1.12 3.29 -2.70
N HIS A 141 -1.54 2.03 -2.64
CA HIS A 141 -1.00 0.87 -3.34
C HIS A 141 -2.07 0.09 -4.10
N SER A 142 -1.61 -0.90 -4.84
CA SER A 142 -2.44 -1.95 -5.45
C SER A 142 -1.63 -3.25 -5.54
N MET A 143 -2.30 -4.35 -5.90
CA MET A 143 -1.75 -5.69 -5.85
C MET A 143 -1.53 -6.29 -7.23
N GLN A 144 -0.56 -7.19 -7.33
CA GLN A 144 -0.28 -7.93 -8.57
C GLN A 144 -1.42 -8.91 -8.94
N THR A 145 -2.07 -9.49 -7.95
CA THR A 145 -3.19 -10.44 -8.10
C THR A 145 -4.53 -9.73 -7.96
N ALA A 146 -5.59 -10.30 -8.57
CA ALA A 146 -6.96 -9.79 -8.48
C ALA A 146 -7.60 -10.13 -7.12
N THR A 147 -6.93 -9.74 -6.05
CA THR A 147 -7.43 -9.84 -4.68
C THR A 147 -8.43 -8.71 -4.41
N MET A 148 -9.43 -8.98 -3.56
CA MET A 148 -10.31 -7.92 -3.05
C MET A 148 -9.46 -6.80 -2.41
N PRO A 149 -9.84 -5.53 -2.59
CA PRO A 149 -9.16 -4.42 -1.93
C PRO A 149 -9.08 -4.60 -0.42
N LEU A 150 -7.95 -4.19 0.16
CA LEU A 150 -7.75 -4.29 1.61
C LEU A 150 -6.97 -3.09 2.17
N MET A 151 -7.13 -2.85 3.48
CA MET A 151 -6.42 -1.81 4.21
C MET A 151 -5.44 -2.44 5.19
N MET A 152 -4.16 -2.12 5.05
CA MET A 152 -3.14 -2.50 6.02
C MET A 152 -3.11 -1.47 7.16
N ALA A 153 -3.61 -1.84 8.32
CA ALA A 153 -3.72 -0.95 9.48
C ALA A 153 -2.61 -1.14 10.53
N GLY A 154 -1.78 -2.19 10.36
CA GLY A 154 -0.77 -2.60 11.35
C GLY A 154 -1.40 -3.21 12.61
N PRO A 155 -0.57 -3.63 13.59
CA PRO A 155 -1.03 -4.44 14.71
C PRO A 155 -1.66 -3.61 15.85
N LEU A 156 -1.49 -2.28 15.83
CA LEU A 156 -1.89 -1.42 16.94
C LEU A 156 -3.37 -1.03 16.87
N ASP A 157 -3.99 -0.89 18.03
CA ASP A 157 -5.39 -0.48 18.16
C ASP A 157 -5.67 0.90 17.53
N LYS A 158 -4.69 1.82 17.56
CA LYS A 158 -4.80 3.12 16.88
C LYS A 158 -4.99 2.98 15.36
N GLY A 159 -4.29 2.04 14.72
CA GLY A 159 -4.46 1.74 13.30
C GLY A 159 -5.81 1.11 12.99
N ARG A 160 -6.26 0.17 13.84
CA ARG A 160 -7.59 -0.44 13.75
C ARG A 160 -8.71 0.60 13.82
N LYS A 161 -8.64 1.50 14.81
CA LYS A 161 -9.61 2.60 14.96
C LYS A 161 -9.61 3.53 13.76
N PHE A 162 -8.43 3.84 13.22
CA PHE A 162 -8.29 4.71 12.07
C PHE A 162 -8.85 4.07 10.79
N ALA A 163 -8.57 2.77 10.55
CA ALA A 163 -9.17 2.04 9.44
C ALA A 163 -10.70 1.95 9.56
N LYS A 164 -11.23 1.77 10.78
CA LYS A 164 -12.66 1.79 11.05
C LYS A 164 -13.29 3.15 10.75
N GLN A 165 -12.63 4.24 11.11
CA GLN A 165 -13.05 5.60 10.77
C GLN A 165 -13.03 5.84 9.26
N MET A 166 -12.00 5.30 8.56
CA MET A 166 -11.92 5.33 7.10
C MET A 166 -13.11 4.63 6.45
N GLY A 167 -13.60 3.51 7.01
CA GLY A 167 -14.82 2.81 6.60
C GLY A 167 -14.74 2.09 5.24
N ILE A 168 -13.63 2.19 4.54
CA ILE A 168 -13.29 1.51 3.27
C ILE A 168 -11.84 1.05 3.29
N PRO A 169 -11.48 0.01 2.51
CA PRO A 169 -12.35 -0.99 1.90
C PRO A 169 -12.97 -1.92 2.93
N GLU A 170 -13.66 -2.98 2.49
CA GLU A 170 -14.31 -3.96 3.37
C GLU A 170 -13.30 -4.69 4.27
N ILE A 171 -12.18 -5.11 3.70
CA ILE A 171 -11.18 -5.91 4.41
C ILE A 171 -10.12 -5.01 5.04
N VAL A 172 -9.88 -5.23 6.35
CA VAL A 172 -8.81 -4.57 7.10
C VAL A 172 -7.86 -5.63 7.65
N VAL A 173 -6.58 -5.54 7.28
CA VAL A 173 -5.53 -6.46 7.69
C VAL A 173 -4.69 -5.83 8.79
N MET A 174 -4.63 -6.52 9.94
CA MET A 174 -3.84 -6.18 11.11
C MET A 174 -2.55 -6.99 11.07
N ASP A 175 -1.42 -6.42 10.60
CA ASP A 175 -0.16 -7.15 10.44
C ASP A 175 1.02 -6.47 11.16
N PHE A 176 2.05 -7.28 11.47
CA PHE A 176 3.28 -6.84 12.15
C PHE A 176 4.37 -6.37 11.20
N GLY A 177 4.06 -6.17 9.91
CA GLY A 177 5.03 -5.74 8.92
C GLY A 177 5.73 -6.89 8.18
N HIS A 178 6.82 -6.57 7.49
CA HIS A 178 7.54 -7.50 6.63
C HIS A 178 8.95 -7.79 7.19
N LYS A 179 9.36 -9.07 7.19
CA LYS A 179 10.69 -9.47 7.70
C LYS A 179 11.85 -8.90 6.89
N ALA A 180 11.66 -8.67 5.59
CA ALA A 180 12.69 -8.14 4.70
C ALA A 180 12.96 -6.64 4.86
N GLY A 181 12.20 -5.93 5.69
CA GLY A 181 12.35 -4.50 5.95
C GLY A 181 11.04 -3.81 6.22
N ARG A 182 11.09 -2.58 6.75
CA ARG A 182 9.88 -1.83 7.10
C ARG A 182 9.32 -1.06 5.93
N ARG A 183 7.99 -1.01 5.88
CA ARG A 183 7.23 -0.15 4.97
C ARG A 183 7.19 1.28 5.50
N MET A 184 6.92 2.25 4.62
CA MET A 184 6.76 3.66 5.00
C MET A 184 5.67 3.86 6.07
N ARG A 185 4.54 3.12 5.97
CA ARG A 185 3.50 3.14 7.00
C ARG A 185 3.96 2.68 8.40
N GLU A 186 5.09 1.97 8.49
CA GLU A 186 5.67 1.47 9.75
C GLU A 186 6.80 2.36 10.28
N TYR A 187 7.05 3.48 9.58
CA TYR A 187 8.16 4.37 9.92
C TYR A 187 7.90 5.12 11.23
N GLU A 188 8.86 5.02 12.17
CA GLU A 188 8.92 5.79 13.43
C GLU A 188 7.58 5.82 14.18
N GLY A 189 7.09 7.03 14.50
CA GLY A 189 5.87 7.24 15.27
C GLY A 189 4.60 6.62 14.71
N PHE A 190 4.57 6.25 13.43
CA PHE A 190 3.41 5.56 12.86
C PHE A 190 3.20 4.16 13.48
N SER A 191 4.30 3.47 13.84
CA SER A 191 4.27 2.15 14.47
C SER A 191 4.56 2.18 15.98
N ASP A 192 4.72 3.34 16.58
CA ASP A 192 4.91 3.53 18.01
C ASP A 192 3.55 3.65 18.71
N PRO A 193 3.22 2.78 19.70
CA PRO A 193 1.94 2.83 20.41
C PRO A 193 1.72 4.12 21.19
N ASP A 194 2.78 4.78 21.65
CA ASP A 194 2.72 5.99 22.47
C ASP A 194 2.69 7.27 21.62
N SER A 195 2.92 7.16 20.31
CA SER A 195 2.88 8.30 19.39
C SER A 195 1.46 8.56 18.89
N PRO A 196 1.03 9.83 18.77
CA PRO A 196 -0.22 10.19 18.12
C PRO A 196 -0.22 10.01 16.61
N LYS A 197 0.95 9.89 15.99
CA LYS A 197 1.09 9.68 14.55
C LYS A 197 0.46 8.35 14.14
N ASN A 198 -0.16 8.33 12.96
CA ASN A 198 -0.80 7.12 12.45
C ASN A 198 -0.69 7.03 10.93
N ALA A 199 -0.73 5.81 10.40
CA ALA A 199 -0.65 5.57 8.98
C ALA A 199 -1.51 4.38 8.54
N LEU A 200 -2.16 4.54 7.39
CA LEU A 200 -2.86 3.48 6.68
C LEU A 200 -2.18 3.26 5.32
N LEU A 201 -2.12 2.01 4.89
CA LEU A 201 -1.75 1.64 3.53
C LEU A 201 -2.95 0.95 2.90
N ILE A 202 -3.44 1.47 1.79
CA ILE A 202 -4.56 0.86 1.06
C ILE A 202 -4.05 0.12 -0.17
N GLU A 203 -4.48 -1.13 -0.32
CA GLU A 203 -4.33 -1.95 -1.52
C GLU A 203 -5.64 -1.90 -2.29
N CYS A 204 -5.65 -1.14 -3.39
CA CYS A 204 -6.88 -0.77 -4.09
C CYS A 204 -7.44 -1.85 -5.02
N GLY A 205 -6.90 -3.06 -5.01
CA GLY A 205 -7.24 -4.16 -5.93
C GLY A 205 -6.10 -4.43 -6.91
N GLN A 206 -6.39 -5.03 -8.06
CA GLN A 206 -5.37 -5.38 -9.05
C GLN A 206 -4.76 -4.11 -9.68
N ASN A 207 -3.44 -4.11 -9.91
CA ASN A 207 -2.63 -2.95 -10.30
C ASN A 207 -3.18 -2.14 -11.48
N TRP A 208 -3.80 -2.81 -12.45
CA TRP A 208 -4.13 -2.20 -13.74
C TRP A 208 -5.62 -2.24 -14.06
N GLU A 209 -6.45 -2.70 -13.13
CA GLU A 209 -7.90 -2.65 -13.27
C GLU A 209 -8.46 -1.25 -13.01
N LYS A 210 -9.47 -0.86 -13.77
CA LYS A 210 -10.12 0.44 -13.64
C LYS A 210 -10.69 0.68 -12.23
N SER A 211 -11.25 -0.37 -11.63
CA SER A 211 -11.80 -0.35 -10.27
C SER A 211 -10.77 0.10 -9.21
N SER A 212 -9.50 -0.27 -9.39
CA SER A 212 -8.45 0.14 -8.45
C SER A 212 -8.25 1.66 -8.43
N SER A 213 -8.33 2.33 -9.59
CA SER A 213 -8.23 3.79 -9.67
C SER A 213 -9.45 4.51 -9.09
N GLU A 214 -10.64 3.95 -9.26
CA GLU A 214 -11.88 4.48 -8.68
C GLU A 214 -11.85 4.42 -7.14
N LEU A 215 -11.37 3.29 -6.60
CA LEU A 215 -11.18 3.15 -5.16
C LEU A 215 -10.07 4.06 -4.63
N ALA A 216 -8.94 4.18 -5.34
CA ALA A 216 -7.83 5.05 -4.95
C ALA A 216 -8.26 6.53 -4.85
N ILE A 217 -9.03 7.02 -5.85
CA ILE A 217 -9.60 8.37 -5.82
C ILE A 217 -10.55 8.51 -4.63
N THR A 218 -11.48 7.55 -4.46
CA THR A 218 -12.42 7.58 -3.34
C THR A 218 -11.69 7.59 -2.00
N ALA A 219 -10.68 6.75 -1.83
CA ALA A 219 -9.91 6.66 -0.60
C ALA A 219 -9.19 7.98 -0.29
N ALA A 220 -8.57 8.61 -1.30
CA ALA A 220 -7.86 9.85 -1.13
C ALA A 220 -8.78 11.00 -0.67
N TRP A 221 -9.92 11.18 -1.34
CA TRP A 221 -10.89 12.23 -0.97
C TRP A 221 -11.57 11.95 0.37
N ARG A 222 -11.93 10.69 0.62
CA ARG A 222 -12.53 10.27 1.88
C ARG A 222 -11.57 10.46 3.06
N PHE A 223 -10.28 10.17 2.87
CA PHE A 223 -9.26 10.39 3.89
C PHE A 223 -9.19 11.85 4.31
N LEU A 224 -9.20 12.79 3.35
CA LEU A 224 -9.23 14.22 3.64
C LEU A 224 -10.53 14.63 4.35
N TRP A 225 -11.66 14.08 3.94
CA TRP A 225 -12.96 14.39 4.53
C TRP A 225 -13.07 13.93 5.98
N ILE A 226 -12.75 12.67 6.27
CA ILE A 226 -12.87 12.15 7.66
C ILE A 226 -11.94 12.84 8.65
N LEU A 227 -10.88 13.48 8.15
CA LEU A 227 -9.96 14.30 8.93
C LEU A 227 -10.37 15.77 8.99
N GLY A 228 -11.52 16.15 8.42
CA GLY A 228 -11.98 17.53 8.35
C GLY A 228 -11.13 18.46 7.49
N MET A 229 -10.20 17.90 6.69
CA MET A 229 -9.32 18.70 5.80
C MET A 229 -10.09 19.34 4.67
N ILE A 230 -11.22 18.79 4.27
CA ILE A 230 -12.14 19.30 3.26
C ILE A 230 -13.59 19.14 3.75
N SER A 231 -14.52 19.88 3.13
CA SER A 231 -15.95 19.75 3.45
C SER A 231 -16.53 18.43 2.91
N GLU A 232 -17.62 17.98 3.50
CA GLU A 232 -18.39 16.82 3.03
C GLU A 232 -18.91 17.05 1.60
N GLU A 233 -19.40 18.25 1.32
CA GLU A 233 -19.88 18.64 0.00
C GLU A 233 -18.78 18.48 -1.07
N THR A 234 -17.57 18.96 -0.78
CA THR A 234 -16.42 18.79 -1.68
C THR A 234 -16.10 17.31 -1.87
N ALA A 235 -16.02 16.54 -0.79
CA ALA A 235 -15.71 15.12 -0.88
C ALA A 235 -16.74 14.35 -1.71
N ALA A 236 -18.05 14.59 -1.48
CA ALA A 236 -19.15 13.91 -2.13
C ALA A 236 -19.09 13.94 -3.66
N THR A 237 -18.56 15.02 -4.24
CA THR A 237 -18.41 15.17 -5.70
C THR A 237 -17.37 14.24 -6.30
N HIS A 238 -16.48 13.67 -5.47
CA HIS A 238 -15.36 12.84 -5.91
C HIS A 238 -15.44 11.37 -5.46
N LEU A 239 -16.38 11.02 -4.56
CA LEU A 239 -16.53 9.64 -4.10
C LEU A 239 -17.18 8.80 -5.21
N ARG A 240 -16.50 7.78 -5.67
CA ARG A 240 -16.92 6.89 -6.78
C ARG A 240 -17.33 5.51 -6.28
N VAL A 241 -16.88 5.11 -5.11
CA VAL A 241 -17.13 3.81 -4.50
C VAL A 241 -17.91 4.00 -3.22
N GLN A 242 -18.99 3.24 -3.04
CA GLN A 242 -19.79 3.26 -1.81
C GLN A 242 -19.07 2.47 -0.71
N PRO A 243 -19.15 2.92 0.55
CA PRO A 243 -18.65 2.13 1.66
C PRO A 243 -19.38 0.79 1.77
N PRO A 244 -18.71 -0.27 2.22
CA PRO A 244 -19.34 -1.54 2.53
C PRO A 244 -20.28 -1.40 3.72
N THR A 245 -21.24 -2.30 3.84
CA THR A 245 -22.18 -2.33 4.98
C THR A 245 -21.43 -2.55 6.31
N GLN A 246 -20.35 -3.34 6.28
CA GLN A 246 -19.50 -3.65 7.42
C GLN A 246 -18.08 -3.92 6.99
N GLN A 247 -17.10 -3.46 7.77
CA GLN A 247 -15.70 -3.87 7.60
C GLN A 247 -15.43 -5.19 8.33
N ARG A 248 -14.60 -6.04 7.73
CA ARG A 248 -14.12 -7.31 8.28
C ARG A 248 -12.63 -7.16 8.59
N PHE A 249 -12.25 -7.56 9.80
CA PHE A 249 -10.87 -7.44 10.27
C PHE A 249 -10.19 -8.81 10.24
N VAL A 250 -8.96 -8.84 9.72
CA VAL A 250 -8.12 -10.04 9.66
C VAL A 250 -6.86 -9.79 10.48
N GLU A 251 -6.64 -10.59 11.51
CA GLU A 251 -5.40 -10.58 12.28
C GLU A 251 -4.40 -11.56 11.65
N VAL A 252 -3.18 -11.06 11.35
CA VAL A 252 -2.11 -11.86 10.77
C VAL A 252 -1.34 -12.57 11.87
N SER A 253 -1.24 -13.90 11.77
CA SER A 253 -0.44 -14.72 12.70
C SER A 253 1.03 -14.84 12.29
N GLY A 254 1.35 -14.70 11.01
CA GLY A 254 2.71 -14.72 10.49
C GLY A 254 2.81 -15.13 9.03
N PRO A 255 4.00 -14.97 8.43
CA PRO A 255 4.27 -15.39 7.06
C PRO A 255 4.69 -16.86 7.00
N TYR A 256 4.45 -17.50 5.86
CA TYR A 256 5.26 -18.63 5.41
C TYR A 256 6.43 -18.10 4.57
N THR A 257 7.66 -18.36 5.03
CA THR A 257 8.88 -17.97 4.30
C THR A 257 9.39 -19.15 3.48
N ILE A 258 9.60 -18.96 2.19
CA ILE A 258 10.10 -19.96 1.25
C ILE A 258 11.53 -20.34 1.62
N LYS A 259 11.83 -21.64 1.62
CA LYS A 259 13.13 -22.19 2.03
C LYS A 259 13.94 -22.72 0.85
N THR A 260 13.25 -23.15 -0.22
CA THR A 260 13.89 -23.78 -1.38
C THR A 260 13.51 -23.04 -2.68
N GLU A 261 14.24 -23.31 -3.76
CA GLU A 261 13.93 -22.79 -5.09
C GLU A 261 12.72 -23.49 -5.76
N GLU A 262 12.22 -24.58 -5.14
CA GLU A 262 11.13 -25.39 -5.67
C GLU A 262 9.82 -25.18 -4.90
N PHE A 263 9.47 -23.91 -4.63
CA PHE A 263 8.18 -23.61 -4.01
C PHE A 263 7.07 -23.56 -5.06
N SER A 264 5.90 -24.14 -4.74
CA SER A 264 4.68 -24.02 -5.55
C SER A 264 3.42 -24.12 -4.70
N PHE A 265 2.39 -23.34 -5.05
CA PHE A 265 1.05 -23.54 -4.50
C PHE A 265 0.36 -24.72 -5.20
N VAL A 266 -0.59 -25.39 -4.51
CA VAL A 266 -1.43 -26.45 -5.09
C VAL A 266 -2.55 -25.89 -5.98
N GLU A 267 -2.94 -24.64 -5.75
CA GLU A 267 -3.96 -23.91 -6.49
C GLU A 267 -3.50 -22.45 -6.73
N PRO A 268 -4.07 -21.74 -7.71
CA PRO A 268 -3.72 -20.35 -7.98
C PRO A 268 -4.41 -19.39 -6.99
N TYR A 269 -3.99 -19.40 -5.73
CA TYR A 269 -4.52 -18.47 -4.72
C TYR A 269 -4.27 -17.02 -5.11
N VAL A 270 -5.30 -16.20 -4.98
CA VAL A 270 -5.23 -14.74 -5.25
C VAL A 270 -5.20 -13.91 -3.97
N GLY A 271 -5.62 -14.50 -2.85
CA GLY A 271 -5.65 -13.89 -1.52
C GLY A 271 -7.04 -13.74 -0.95
N LEU A 272 -7.12 -13.79 0.38
CA LEU A 272 -8.33 -13.77 1.20
C LEU A 272 -9.19 -15.04 1.14
N GLU A 273 -8.69 -16.11 0.49
CA GLU A 273 -9.31 -17.44 0.60
C GLU A 273 -9.26 -17.92 2.05
N GLU A 274 -10.41 -18.35 2.56
CA GLU A 274 -10.56 -18.94 3.88
C GLU A 274 -10.55 -20.47 3.79
N ILE A 275 -9.50 -21.09 4.32
CA ILE A 275 -9.34 -22.54 4.34
C ILE A 275 -9.90 -23.07 5.65
N SER A 276 -10.98 -23.86 5.58
CA SER A 276 -11.78 -24.26 6.73
C SER A 276 -11.03 -25.15 7.74
N ALA A 277 -10.17 -26.08 7.27
CA ALA A 277 -9.53 -27.06 8.13
C ALA A 277 -8.03 -26.80 8.31
N ALA A 278 -7.57 -26.90 9.57
CA ALA A 278 -6.14 -26.95 9.89
C ALA A 278 -5.47 -28.16 9.21
N GLY A 279 -4.20 -28.00 8.84
CA GLY A 279 -3.43 -29.06 8.18
C GLY A 279 -3.72 -29.26 6.70
N THR A 280 -4.61 -28.45 6.09
CA THR A 280 -4.85 -28.46 4.65
C THR A 280 -3.58 -28.08 3.92
N VAL A 281 -3.17 -28.89 2.94
CA VAL A 281 -1.98 -28.60 2.10
C VAL A 281 -2.33 -27.49 1.12
N ILE A 282 -1.58 -26.40 1.18
CA ILE A 282 -1.74 -25.23 0.30
C ILE A 282 -0.58 -25.06 -0.69
N GLY A 283 0.49 -25.82 -0.50
CA GLY A 283 1.68 -25.75 -1.36
C GLY A 283 2.72 -26.76 -0.96
N TYR A 284 3.80 -26.76 -1.72
CA TYR A 284 5.01 -27.53 -1.44
C TYR A 284 6.23 -26.64 -1.52
N ASP A 285 7.19 -26.84 -0.62
CA ASP A 285 8.49 -26.18 -0.59
C ASP A 285 9.56 -27.28 -0.67
N GLY A 286 10.03 -27.56 -1.88
CA GLY A 286 10.70 -28.82 -2.20
C GLY A 286 9.77 -30.00 -1.91
N ASN A 287 10.25 -30.96 -1.11
CA ASN A 287 9.47 -32.13 -0.69
C ASN A 287 8.60 -31.90 0.56
N GLN A 288 8.63 -30.69 1.13
CA GLN A 288 7.88 -30.38 2.36
C GLN A 288 6.51 -29.79 2.03
N ALA A 289 5.42 -30.43 2.50
CA ALA A 289 4.09 -29.87 2.39
C ALA A 289 3.92 -28.63 3.29
N VAL A 290 3.45 -27.54 2.70
CA VAL A 290 3.05 -26.32 3.40
C VAL A 290 1.58 -26.41 3.73
N LYS A 291 1.24 -26.25 5.01
CA LYS A 291 -0.10 -26.51 5.53
C LYS A 291 -0.64 -25.30 6.30
N THR A 292 -1.97 -25.17 6.30
CA THR A 292 -2.68 -24.21 7.16
C THR A 292 -2.43 -24.53 8.63
N PRO A 293 -2.08 -23.52 9.47
CA PRO A 293 -1.73 -23.77 10.88
C PRO A 293 -2.93 -23.96 11.81
N TYR A 294 -4.14 -23.54 11.40
CA TYR A 294 -5.36 -23.59 12.20
C TYR A 294 -6.61 -23.60 11.30
N ASP A 295 -7.76 -23.86 11.90
CA ASP A 295 -9.07 -23.83 11.22
C ASP A 295 -9.47 -22.40 10.83
N ASN A 296 -10.19 -22.27 9.72
CA ASN A 296 -10.62 -20.96 9.13
C ASN A 296 -9.42 -20.03 8.87
N CYS A 297 -8.36 -20.62 8.32
CA CYS A 297 -7.14 -19.89 8.00
C CYS A 297 -7.33 -19.06 6.72
N VAL A 298 -7.11 -17.74 6.84
CA VAL A 298 -7.17 -16.82 5.70
C VAL A 298 -5.78 -16.68 5.08
N LEU A 299 -5.69 -16.87 3.76
CA LEU A 299 -4.46 -16.71 2.99
C LEU A 299 -4.34 -15.25 2.55
N ILE A 300 -3.28 -14.55 2.99
CA ILE A 300 -3.14 -13.13 2.75
C ILE A 300 -1.98 -12.87 1.80
N MET A 301 -2.28 -12.22 0.67
CA MET A 301 -1.33 -11.75 -0.33
C MET A 301 -0.35 -12.85 -0.77
N PRO A 302 -0.83 -13.94 -1.41
CA PRO A 302 0.04 -14.95 -2.02
C PRO A 302 0.98 -14.30 -3.02
N SER A 303 2.27 -14.61 -2.93
CA SER A 303 3.29 -14.00 -3.78
C SER A 303 3.45 -14.74 -5.10
N LEU A 304 3.51 -14.00 -6.19
CA LEU A 304 3.93 -14.53 -7.51
C LEU A 304 5.46 -14.70 -7.58
N ARG A 305 6.21 -13.99 -6.72
CA ARG A 305 7.67 -14.17 -6.56
C ARG A 305 7.90 -15.27 -5.54
N GLN A 306 8.52 -16.35 -5.98
CA GLN A 306 8.69 -17.56 -5.19
C GLN A 306 10.18 -17.89 -5.05
N LEU A 307 10.95 -16.94 -4.47
CA LEU A 307 12.37 -17.11 -4.22
C LEU A 307 12.62 -17.48 -2.75
N PRO A 308 13.67 -18.27 -2.45
CA PRO A 308 14.08 -18.54 -1.07
C PRO A 308 14.30 -17.25 -0.29
N GLY A 309 13.75 -17.19 0.93
CA GLY A 309 13.78 -16.01 1.79
C GLY A 309 12.57 -15.07 1.63
N ASP A 310 11.84 -15.13 0.52
CA ASP A 310 10.61 -14.38 0.34
C ASP A 310 9.45 -14.97 1.15
N SER A 311 8.46 -14.14 1.48
CA SER A 311 7.19 -14.62 2.03
C SER A 311 6.32 -15.14 0.89
N ALA A 312 5.97 -16.43 0.91
CA ALA A 312 5.00 -16.99 -0.04
C ALA A 312 3.60 -16.39 0.18
N LEU A 313 3.20 -16.25 1.43
CA LEU A 313 1.95 -15.62 1.87
C LEU A 313 2.04 -15.31 3.37
N ARG A 314 0.97 -14.70 3.91
CA ARG A 314 0.74 -14.61 5.36
C ARG A 314 -0.50 -15.38 5.74
N PHE A 315 -0.48 -15.99 6.92
CA PHE A 315 -1.66 -16.61 7.52
C PHE A 315 -2.38 -15.61 8.40
N GLY A 316 -3.70 -15.61 8.34
CA GLY A 316 -4.53 -14.75 9.17
C GLY A 316 -5.84 -15.40 9.55
N LYS A 317 -6.59 -14.71 10.41
CA LYS A 317 -7.91 -15.13 10.87
C LYS A 317 -8.83 -13.92 10.98
N TYR A 318 -10.08 -14.04 10.55
CA TYR A 318 -11.11 -13.03 10.82
C TYR A 318 -11.39 -12.92 12.32
N ILE A 319 -11.52 -11.67 12.83
CA ILE A 319 -11.78 -11.32 14.22
C ILE A 319 -12.99 -10.40 14.36
#